data_b7503d775cb7a53c5bbba56ec5f19a56
#
_entry.id   b7503d775cb7a53c5bbba56ec5f19a56
#
_cell.length_a   1.000
_cell.length_b   1.000
_cell.length_c   1.000
_cell.angle_alpha   90.00
_cell.angle_beta   90.00
_cell.angle_gamma   90.00
#
_symmetry.space_group_name_H-M   'P 1'
#
loop_
_entity.id
_entity.type
_entity.pdbx_description
1 polymer ?
#
loop_
_entity_poly.entity_id
_entity_poly.type
_entity_poly.pdbx_seq_one_letter_code
_entity_poly.pdbx_strand_id
1 'polypeptide(L)'
;MQVIDSHQHFWKYNPERLSWISEEMAAIQKDFLPDNLKDVLLKNKVYGCVTVQANQNDEETNWMLSLAEEHSFIKGIVGWVDLQAPNIIERLQYFSSFPKLKGFRHILQDEEPSFLQQPSFVRGISYLKNFNFTYDILIYPKHLKAALELVKKFPEQKFVINHLGKPAIAQGHYCEWEKDITSFSEFENVYCKISGMVTEADWNTWTSENLRPYLDTVIKTFNTKRIMFGSDWPVCLLAASYEKWLQTVQQYFSGFSKNEQEDFFSGNAKQFYNL
;
A
#
# COMPACT_ATOMS: atom_id res chain seq x y z
N MET A 1 -20.81 -4.89 -7.77
CA MET A 1 -19.87 -4.62 -6.66
C MET A 1 -19.01 -3.43 -7.04
N GLN A 2 -18.84 -2.46 -6.15
CA GLN A 2 -17.96 -1.32 -6.38
C GLN A 2 -16.52 -1.74 -5.99
N VAL A 3 -15.54 -1.38 -6.81
CA VAL A 3 -14.11 -1.65 -6.54
C VAL A 3 -13.38 -0.33 -6.30
N ILE A 4 -12.57 -0.27 -5.24
CA ILE A 4 -11.60 0.78 -4.97
C ILE A 4 -10.21 0.15 -4.98
N ASP A 5 -9.33 0.69 -5.81
CA ASP A 5 -7.92 0.34 -5.81
C ASP A 5 -7.21 1.10 -4.68
N SER A 6 -6.87 0.43 -3.60
CA SER A 6 -6.27 1.06 -2.42
C SER A 6 -4.78 1.36 -2.55
N HIS A 7 -4.15 0.99 -3.68
CA HIS A 7 -2.71 1.16 -3.87
C HIS A 7 -2.32 1.26 -5.34
N GLN A 8 -2.06 2.46 -5.81
CA GLN A 8 -1.46 2.74 -7.12
C GLN A 8 -0.61 4.00 -7.03
N HIS A 9 0.21 4.24 -8.06
CA HIS A 9 1.14 5.36 -8.12
C HIS A 9 0.99 6.15 -9.40
N PHE A 10 1.33 7.45 -9.30
CA PHE A 10 1.61 8.31 -10.45
C PHE A 10 3.03 8.83 -10.34
N TRP A 11 3.68 9.03 -11.46
CA TRP A 11 4.96 9.72 -11.54
C TRP A 11 5.23 10.31 -12.93
N LYS A 12 6.05 11.36 -12.94
CA LYS A 12 6.82 11.78 -14.11
C LYS A 12 8.18 11.13 -13.96
N TYR A 13 8.55 10.27 -14.93
CA TYR A 13 9.76 9.48 -14.81
C TYR A 13 11.00 10.35 -14.81
N ASN A 14 11.81 10.20 -13.81
CA ASN A 14 13.14 10.79 -13.70
C ASN A 14 14.03 9.76 -12.97
N PRO A 15 15.09 9.25 -13.61
CA PRO A 15 15.93 8.19 -13.03
C PRO A 15 16.66 8.61 -11.75
N GLU A 16 16.94 9.90 -11.55
CA GLU A 16 17.57 10.40 -10.33
C GLU A 16 16.58 10.42 -9.15
N ARG A 17 15.32 10.74 -9.42
CA ARG A 17 14.26 10.82 -8.41
C ARG A 17 13.62 9.46 -8.10
N LEU A 18 13.57 8.57 -9.09
CA LEU A 18 12.98 7.23 -8.99
C LEU A 18 14.09 6.17 -9.14
N SER A 19 15.16 6.32 -8.38
CA SER A 19 16.36 5.46 -8.44
C SER A 19 16.08 3.99 -8.10
N TRP A 20 14.94 3.69 -7.47
CA TRP A 20 14.48 2.33 -7.22
C TRP A 20 14.00 1.60 -8.50
N ILE A 21 13.71 2.34 -9.58
CA ILE A 21 13.33 1.75 -10.87
C ILE A 21 14.61 1.36 -11.62
N SER A 22 14.99 0.09 -11.53
CA SER A 22 16.20 -0.46 -12.17
C SER A 22 16.05 -0.62 -13.67
N GLU A 23 17.15 -0.93 -14.37
CA GLU A 23 17.14 -1.20 -15.82
C GLU A 23 16.24 -2.39 -16.20
N GLU A 24 16.13 -3.38 -15.35
CA GLU A 24 15.23 -4.54 -15.56
C GLU A 24 13.76 -4.14 -15.57
N MET A 25 13.43 -2.99 -14.96
CA MET A 25 12.09 -2.43 -14.88
C MET A 25 11.76 -1.50 -16.06
N ALA A 26 12.35 -1.70 -17.26
CA ALA A 26 12.20 -0.81 -18.42
C ALA A 26 10.74 -0.53 -18.81
N ALA A 27 9.81 -1.45 -18.56
CA ALA A 27 8.38 -1.30 -18.86
C ALA A 27 7.74 -0.12 -18.09
N ILE A 28 8.33 0.29 -16.97
CA ILE A 28 7.82 1.37 -16.12
C ILE A 28 8.73 2.62 -16.08
N GLN A 29 9.79 2.65 -16.91
CA GLN A 29 10.68 3.81 -17.10
C GLN A 29 10.07 4.86 -18.04
N LYS A 30 8.88 5.35 -17.72
CA LYS A 30 8.15 6.40 -18.46
C LYS A 30 7.15 7.08 -17.54
N ASP A 31 6.54 8.15 -18.02
CA ASP A 31 5.48 8.85 -17.29
C ASP A 31 4.23 7.97 -17.13
N PHE A 32 3.68 7.96 -15.91
CA PHE A 32 2.40 7.37 -15.59
C PHE A 32 1.56 8.40 -14.84
N LEU A 33 0.56 8.94 -15.55
CA LEU A 33 -0.26 10.05 -15.12
C LEU A 33 -1.73 9.63 -14.98
N PRO A 34 -2.60 10.43 -14.36
CA PRO A 34 -4.00 10.12 -14.18
C PRO A 34 -4.76 9.67 -15.43
N ASP A 35 -4.50 10.31 -16.58
CA ASP A 35 -5.16 9.94 -17.83
C ASP A 35 -4.80 8.53 -18.30
N ASN A 36 -3.58 8.06 -18.00
CA ASN A 36 -3.18 6.68 -18.32
C ASN A 36 -3.95 5.66 -17.49
N LEU A 37 -4.26 5.96 -16.23
CA LEU A 37 -4.99 5.07 -15.34
C LEU A 37 -6.51 5.16 -15.55
N LYS A 38 -7.04 6.34 -15.87
CA LYS A 38 -8.47 6.59 -16.01
C LYS A 38 -9.16 5.58 -16.93
N ASP A 39 -8.59 5.35 -18.11
CA ASP A 39 -9.15 4.41 -19.08
C ASP A 39 -9.07 2.96 -18.58
N VAL A 40 -7.99 2.62 -17.85
CA VAL A 40 -7.82 1.31 -17.21
C VAL A 40 -8.91 1.08 -16.16
N LEU A 41 -9.16 2.07 -15.30
CA LEU A 41 -10.21 1.98 -14.27
C LEU A 41 -11.60 1.85 -14.89
N LEU A 42 -11.91 2.65 -15.92
CA LEU A 42 -13.19 2.62 -16.62
C LEU A 42 -13.43 1.24 -17.26
N LYS A 43 -12.44 0.72 -18.01
CA LYS A 43 -12.51 -0.60 -18.65
C LYS A 43 -12.78 -1.71 -17.63
N ASN A 44 -12.18 -1.64 -16.45
CA ASN A 44 -12.28 -2.64 -15.40
C ASN A 44 -13.40 -2.37 -14.38
N LYS A 45 -14.23 -1.33 -14.61
CA LYS A 45 -15.33 -0.92 -13.71
C LYS A 45 -14.87 -0.64 -12.27
N VAL A 46 -13.68 -0.08 -12.13
CA VAL A 46 -13.11 0.35 -10.86
C VAL A 46 -13.56 1.79 -10.59
N TYR A 47 -14.14 2.01 -9.41
CA TYR A 47 -14.78 3.29 -9.07
C TYR A 47 -13.78 4.42 -8.78
N GLY A 48 -12.62 4.07 -8.26
CA GLY A 48 -11.57 5.02 -7.93
C GLY A 48 -10.39 4.37 -7.23
N CYS A 49 -9.45 5.20 -6.85
CA CYS A 49 -8.19 4.73 -6.27
C CYS A 49 -7.71 5.60 -5.11
N VAL A 50 -6.80 5.03 -4.33
CA VAL A 50 -5.90 5.72 -3.40
C VAL A 50 -4.53 5.79 -4.06
N THR A 51 -4.04 7.01 -4.27
CA THR A 51 -2.69 7.24 -4.82
C THR A 51 -1.68 7.26 -3.70
N VAL A 52 -0.62 6.48 -3.84
CA VAL A 52 0.45 6.35 -2.84
C VAL A 52 1.74 6.96 -3.39
N GLN A 53 2.51 7.63 -2.54
CA GLN A 53 3.78 8.23 -2.93
C GLN A 53 4.74 7.20 -3.57
N ALA A 54 5.55 7.63 -4.55
CA ALA A 54 6.61 6.85 -5.17
C ALA A 54 8.00 7.38 -4.79
N ASN A 55 8.06 8.59 -4.25
CA ASN A 55 9.28 9.27 -3.82
C ASN A 55 9.09 9.89 -2.42
N GLN A 56 10.18 10.20 -1.70
CA GLN A 56 10.16 10.69 -0.33
C GLN A 56 10.46 12.19 -0.27
N ASN A 57 9.49 12.99 -0.68
CA ASN A 57 9.57 14.45 -0.55
C ASN A 57 8.17 15.11 -0.49
N ASP A 58 8.12 16.30 0.12
CA ASP A 58 6.90 17.10 0.27
C ASP A 58 6.35 17.60 -1.08
N GLU A 59 7.22 17.79 -2.07
CA GLU A 59 6.82 18.27 -3.40
C GLU A 59 5.91 17.25 -4.09
N GLU A 60 6.23 15.96 -3.99
CA GLU A 60 5.39 14.90 -4.54
C GLU A 60 4.05 14.82 -3.83
N THR A 61 4.02 14.96 -2.50
CA THR A 61 2.77 14.97 -1.74
C THR A 61 1.86 16.11 -2.22
N ASN A 62 2.39 17.33 -2.39
CA ASN A 62 1.63 18.47 -2.89
C ASN A 62 1.18 18.27 -4.35
N TRP A 63 2.04 17.69 -5.19
CA TRP A 63 1.69 17.38 -6.59
C TRP A 63 0.56 16.34 -6.66
N MET A 64 0.61 15.27 -5.88
CA MET A 64 -0.48 14.28 -5.83
C MET A 64 -1.79 14.91 -5.35
N LEU A 65 -1.74 15.84 -4.40
CA LEU A 65 -2.92 16.59 -3.95
C LEU A 65 -3.52 17.40 -5.09
N SER A 66 -2.71 18.11 -5.91
CA SER A 66 -3.22 18.82 -7.08
C SER A 66 -3.88 17.88 -8.10
N LEU A 67 -3.29 16.70 -8.35
CA LEU A 67 -3.92 15.69 -9.20
C LEU A 67 -5.28 15.22 -8.67
N ALA A 68 -5.41 15.10 -7.35
CA ALA A 68 -6.66 14.67 -6.74
C ALA A 68 -7.77 15.75 -6.82
N GLU A 69 -7.42 17.03 -6.91
CA GLU A 69 -8.38 18.12 -7.17
C GLU A 69 -8.94 18.04 -8.59
N GLU A 70 -8.07 17.73 -9.57
CA GLU A 70 -8.43 17.67 -10.98
C GLU A 70 -9.15 16.36 -11.37
N HIS A 71 -8.88 15.26 -10.65
CA HIS A 71 -9.34 13.93 -11.01
C HIS A 71 -10.20 13.29 -9.90
N SER A 72 -11.50 13.32 -10.04
CA SER A 72 -12.49 12.84 -9.04
C SER A 72 -12.39 11.34 -8.73
N PHE A 73 -11.77 10.52 -9.58
CA PHE A 73 -11.54 9.10 -9.31
C PHE A 73 -10.42 8.86 -8.30
N ILE A 74 -9.55 9.85 -8.03
CA ILE A 74 -8.58 9.81 -6.94
C ILE A 74 -9.34 10.12 -5.65
N LYS A 75 -9.58 9.10 -4.83
CA LYS A 75 -10.40 9.19 -3.62
C LYS A 75 -9.60 9.58 -2.39
N GLY A 76 -8.32 9.24 -2.38
CA GLY A 76 -7.42 9.55 -1.29
C GLY A 76 -5.96 9.54 -1.73
N ILE A 77 -5.13 10.15 -0.92
CA ILE A 77 -3.68 10.24 -1.08
C ILE A 77 -2.99 9.67 0.16
N VAL A 78 -1.98 8.85 -0.04
CA VAL A 78 -0.99 8.49 0.97
C VAL A 78 0.32 9.16 0.55
N GLY A 79 0.66 10.26 1.22
CA GLY A 79 1.82 11.08 0.91
C GLY A 79 3.07 10.67 1.67
N TRP A 80 4.04 11.55 1.65
CA TRP A 80 5.22 11.48 2.48
C TRP A 80 5.40 12.80 3.25
N VAL A 81 5.92 12.70 4.44
CA VAL A 81 6.42 13.80 5.26
C VAL A 81 7.61 13.29 6.07
N ASP A 82 8.58 14.13 6.34
CA ASP A 82 9.66 13.74 7.25
C ASP A 82 9.15 13.64 8.69
N LEU A 83 8.79 12.41 9.09
CA LEU A 83 8.31 12.10 10.44
C LEU A 83 9.36 12.35 11.54
N GLN A 84 10.63 12.44 11.17
CA GLN A 84 11.72 12.71 12.11
C GLN A 84 11.99 14.21 12.32
N ALA A 85 11.43 15.06 11.45
CA ALA A 85 11.63 16.49 11.49
C ALA A 85 11.27 17.11 12.85
N PRO A 86 12.03 18.09 13.35
CA PRO A 86 11.70 18.81 14.60
C PRO A 86 10.33 19.51 14.56
N ASN A 87 9.92 20.00 13.38
CA ASN A 87 8.67 20.71 13.14
C ASN A 87 7.54 19.82 12.59
N ILE A 88 7.60 18.51 12.84
CA ILE A 88 6.62 17.56 12.30
C ILE A 88 5.16 17.93 12.61
N ILE A 89 4.88 18.44 13.82
CA ILE A 89 3.52 18.83 14.20
C ILE A 89 2.98 19.93 13.29
N GLU A 90 3.77 20.94 12.98
CA GLU A 90 3.39 22.03 12.07
C GLU A 90 3.14 21.51 10.65
N ARG A 91 3.96 20.54 10.20
CA ARG A 91 3.78 19.89 8.90
C ARG A 91 2.48 19.08 8.86
N LEU A 92 2.19 18.30 9.90
CA LEU A 92 0.94 17.54 9.98
C LEU A 92 -0.28 18.46 10.06
N GLN A 93 -0.19 19.57 10.78
CA GLN A 93 -1.24 20.59 10.82
C GLN A 93 -1.49 21.20 9.43
N TYR A 94 -0.44 21.56 8.70
CA TYR A 94 -0.56 22.04 7.32
C TYR A 94 -1.28 20.99 6.45
N PHE A 95 -0.81 19.75 6.47
CA PHE A 95 -1.36 18.67 5.66
C PHE A 95 -2.80 18.27 6.05
N SER A 96 -3.22 18.49 7.29
CA SER A 96 -4.58 18.18 7.74
C SER A 96 -5.66 19.08 7.11
N SER A 97 -5.26 20.19 6.49
CA SER A 97 -6.17 21.06 5.73
C SER A 97 -6.60 20.47 4.38
N PHE A 98 -5.97 19.38 3.92
CA PHE A 98 -6.27 18.73 2.65
C PHE A 98 -7.14 17.46 2.85
N PRO A 99 -8.46 17.50 2.58
CA PRO A 99 -9.35 16.38 2.87
C PRO A 99 -9.02 15.09 2.12
N LYS A 100 -8.32 15.19 1.00
CA LYS A 100 -7.88 14.04 0.19
C LYS A 100 -6.64 13.35 0.75
N LEU A 101 -5.84 14.00 1.59
CA LEU A 101 -4.71 13.35 2.25
C LEU A 101 -5.22 12.48 3.40
N LYS A 102 -4.92 11.20 3.33
CA LYS A 102 -5.45 10.18 4.26
C LYS A 102 -4.38 9.61 5.18
N GLY A 103 -3.14 9.65 4.75
CA GLY A 103 -2.06 9.08 5.52
C GLY A 103 -0.70 9.35 4.90
N PHE A 104 0.30 8.75 5.51
CA PHE A 104 1.69 8.86 5.09
C PHE A 104 2.36 7.50 5.00
N ARG A 105 3.41 7.43 4.17
CA ARG A 105 4.28 6.28 4.00
C ARG A 105 5.74 6.71 3.94
N HIS A 106 6.61 5.98 4.60
CA HIS A 106 8.06 6.03 4.39
C HIS A 106 8.51 4.73 3.69
N ILE A 107 9.51 4.79 2.82
CA ILE A 107 10.06 3.61 2.12
C ILE A 107 11.02 2.89 3.09
N LEU A 108 10.44 2.16 4.05
CA LEU A 108 11.18 1.47 5.11
C LEU A 108 11.94 0.25 4.58
N GLN A 109 11.59 -0.25 3.41
CA GLN A 109 12.27 -1.39 2.79
C GLN A 109 13.75 -1.12 2.52
N ASP A 110 14.14 0.15 2.33
CA ASP A 110 15.51 0.57 2.05
C ASP A 110 16.28 0.91 3.34
N GLU A 111 15.61 0.85 4.48
CA GLU A 111 16.18 1.14 5.79
C GLU A 111 16.59 -0.15 6.52
N GLU A 112 17.39 0.00 7.58
CA GLU A 112 17.59 -1.10 8.51
C GLU A 112 16.37 -1.27 9.44
N PRO A 113 16.04 -2.50 9.91
CA PRO A 113 14.90 -2.73 10.80
C PRO A 113 14.87 -1.85 12.05
N SER A 114 16.04 -1.44 12.55
CA SER A 114 16.19 -0.54 13.70
C SER A 114 15.63 0.88 13.47
N PHE A 115 15.45 1.29 12.20
CA PHE A 115 14.85 2.58 11.85
C PHE A 115 13.46 2.75 12.46
N LEU A 116 12.64 1.70 12.45
CA LEU A 116 11.30 1.68 13.05
C LEU A 116 11.30 1.93 14.57
N GLN A 117 12.45 1.84 15.22
CA GLN A 117 12.61 2.04 16.66
C GLN A 117 13.32 3.36 16.99
N GLN A 118 13.76 4.12 16.00
CA GLN A 118 14.43 5.41 16.22
C GLN A 118 13.49 6.37 16.96
N PRO A 119 13.96 7.01 18.04
CA PRO A 119 13.10 7.88 18.87
C PRO A 119 12.42 9.00 18.09
N SER A 120 13.10 9.59 17.10
CA SER A 120 12.55 10.64 16.24
C SER A 120 11.42 10.13 15.36
N PHE A 121 11.57 8.94 14.75
CA PHE A 121 10.55 8.32 13.93
C PHE A 121 9.33 7.91 14.75
N VAL A 122 9.54 7.23 15.89
CA VAL A 122 8.49 6.83 16.84
C VAL A 122 7.70 8.03 17.34
N ARG A 123 8.38 9.15 17.64
CA ARG A 123 7.75 10.42 17.97
C ARG A 123 6.86 10.94 16.83
N GLY A 124 7.33 10.91 15.58
CA GLY A 124 6.53 11.33 14.44
C GLY A 124 5.26 10.50 14.26
N ILE A 125 5.38 9.17 14.34
CA ILE A 125 4.22 8.26 14.30
C ILE A 125 3.20 8.59 15.40
N SER A 126 3.64 8.94 16.62
CA SER A 126 2.74 9.23 17.75
C SER A 126 1.81 10.43 17.51
N TYR A 127 2.15 11.31 16.58
CA TYR A 127 1.32 12.48 16.27
C TYR A 127 0.27 12.24 15.18
N LEU A 128 0.42 11.21 14.34
CA LEU A 128 -0.44 10.99 13.18
C LEU A 128 -1.93 10.84 13.55
N LYS A 129 -2.22 10.13 14.63
CA LYS A 129 -3.59 9.94 15.12
C LYS A 129 -4.27 11.27 15.46
N ASN A 130 -3.55 12.24 16.00
CA ASN A 130 -4.11 13.54 16.40
C ASN A 130 -4.67 14.34 15.21
N PHE A 131 -4.20 14.01 14.00
CA PHE A 131 -4.65 14.62 12.75
C PHE A 131 -5.48 13.65 11.89
N ASN A 132 -5.87 12.47 12.43
CA ASN A 132 -6.61 11.42 11.73
C ASN A 132 -5.87 10.83 10.51
N PHE A 133 -4.54 10.87 10.49
CA PHE A 133 -3.75 10.24 9.44
C PHE A 133 -3.49 8.77 9.73
N THR A 134 -3.61 7.94 8.68
CA THR A 134 -3.16 6.54 8.70
C THR A 134 -1.67 6.43 8.41
N TYR A 135 -1.09 5.26 8.68
CA TYR A 135 0.29 4.99 8.31
C TYR A 135 0.40 3.70 7.50
N ASP A 136 0.95 3.82 6.29
CA ASP A 136 1.23 2.71 5.39
C ASP A 136 2.64 2.17 5.67
N ILE A 137 2.75 0.87 5.99
CA ILE A 137 4.02 0.21 6.32
C ILE A 137 4.52 -0.51 5.06
N LEU A 138 5.55 0.05 4.40
CA LEU A 138 6.22 -0.56 3.24
C LEU A 138 7.54 -1.19 3.68
N ILE A 139 7.59 -2.50 3.76
CA ILE A 139 8.69 -3.27 4.35
C ILE A 139 8.98 -4.56 3.58
N TYR A 140 10.16 -5.11 3.80
CA TYR A 140 10.52 -6.50 3.50
C TYR A 140 10.32 -7.41 4.74
N PRO A 141 10.31 -8.75 4.59
CA PRO A 141 10.13 -9.69 5.70
C PRO A 141 11.08 -9.46 6.88
N LYS A 142 12.33 -9.05 6.63
CA LYS A 142 13.31 -8.73 7.67
C LYS A 142 12.84 -7.69 8.69
N HIS A 143 11.88 -6.84 8.30
CA HIS A 143 11.37 -5.74 9.14
C HIS A 143 10.11 -6.10 9.95
N LEU A 144 9.45 -7.24 9.67
CA LEU A 144 8.14 -7.58 10.26
C LEU A 144 8.17 -7.55 11.79
N LYS A 145 9.23 -8.07 12.41
CA LYS A 145 9.38 -8.03 13.87
C LYS A 145 9.50 -6.62 14.43
N ALA A 146 10.25 -5.76 13.76
CA ALA A 146 10.39 -4.37 14.18
C ALA A 146 9.09 -3.57 13.96
N ALA A 147 8.36 -3.86 12.88
CA ALA A 147 7.04 -3.29 12.62
C ALA A 147 6.01 -3.73 13.67
N LEU A 148 6.05 -4.99 14.10
CA LEU A 148 5.21 -5.49 15.19
C LEU A 148 5.45 -4.72 16.50
N GLU A 149 6.71 -4.49 16.85
CA GLU A 149 7.04 -3.71 18.04
C GLU A 149 6.61 -2.24 17.92
N LEU A 150 6.63 -1.65 16.73
CA LEU A 150 6.08 -0.32 16.49
C LEU A 150 4.56 -0.30 16.70
N VAL A 151 3.84 -1.24 16.10
CA VAL A 151 2.36 -1.35 16.20
C VAL A 151 1.90 -1.51 17.65
N LYS A 152 2.60 -2.33 18.44
CA LYS A 152 2.32 -2.52 19.87
C LYS A 152 2.34 -1.22 20.67
N LYS A 153 3.18 -0.27 20.29
CA LYS A 153 3.29 1.04 20.98
C LYS A 153 2.10 1.95 20.71
N PHE A 154 1.37 1.73 19.59
CA PHE A 154 0.33 2.63 19.13
C PHE A 154 -0.98 1.89 18.79
N PRO A 155 -1.69 1.33 19.78
CA PRO A 155 -2.88 0.49 19.55
C PRO A 155 -4.05 1.23 18.91
N GLU A 156 -4.07 2.57 18.98
CA GLU A 156 -5.13 3.39 18.41
C GLU A 156 -4.76 4.00 17.04
N GLN A 157 -3.49 3.89 16.61
CA GLN A 157 -3.06 4.34 15.30
C GLN A 157 -3.44 3.30 14.25
N LYS A 158 -4.09 3.73 13.17
CA LYS A 158 -4.40 2.85 12.03
C LYS A 158 -3.15 2.60 11.20
N PHE A 159 -2.78 1.34 11.05
CA PHE A 159 -1.68 0.89 10.22
C PHE A 159 -2.16 -0.02 9.10
N VAL A 160 -1.52 0.01 7.93
CA VAL A 160 -1.71 -0.98 6.88
C VAL A 160 -0.37 -1.47 6.34
N ILE A 161 -0.18 -2.78 6.33
CA ILE A 161 1.00 -3.40 5.73
C ILE A 161 0.80 -3.45 4.22
N ASN A 162 1.68 -2.79 3.46
CA ASN A 162 1.66 -2.82 2.00
C ASN A 162 2.20 -4.16 1.49
N HIS A 163 1.59 -4.69 0.41
CA HIS A 163 2.11 -5.83 -0.35
C HIS A 163 2.41 -7.07 0.51
N LEU A 164 1.56 -7.35 1.51
CA LEU A 164 1.75 -8.48 2.42
C LEU A 164 3.11 -8.46 3.17
N GLY A 165 3.78 -7.31 3.23
CA GLY A 165 5.16 -7.22 3.72
C GLY A 165 6.18 -7.81 2.76
N LYS A 166 5.87 -7.85 1.46
CA LYS A 166 6.74 -8.29 0.35
C LYS A 166 7.39 -9.65 0.58
N PRO A 167 6.62 -10.74 0.77
CA PRO A 167 7.20 -12.08 0.86
C PRO A 167 7.98 -12.43 -0.40
N ALA A 168 9.11 -13.11 -0.25
CA ALA A 168 9.95 -13.53 -1.37
C ALA A 168 9.32 -14.71 -2.12
N ILE A 169 8.25 -14.46 -2.88
CA ILE A 169 7.41 -15.47 -3.53
C ILE A 169 8.21 -16.25 -4.58
N ALA A 170 9.01 -15.55 -5.40
CA ALA A 170 9.83 -16.18 -6.43
C ALA A 170 10.82 -17.19 -5.86
N GLN A 171 11.32 -16.98 -4.65
CA GLN A 171 12.28 -17.85 -3.97
C GLN A 171 11.60 -18.94 -3.12
N GLY A 172 10.27 -18.88 -2.97
CA GLY A 172 9.53 -19.81 -2.12
C GLY A 172 9.82 -19.68 -0.62
N HIS A 173 10.32 -18.55 -0.17
CA HIS A 173 10.62 -18.28 1.25
C HIS A 173 9.35 -17.95 2.02
N TYR A 174 8.62 -18.99 2.38
CA TYR A 174 7.29 -18.86 2.98
C TYR A 174 7.28 -18.93 4.52
N CYS A 175 7.96 -19.92 5.12
CA CYS A 175 7.77 -20.26 6.52
C CYS A 175 8.13 -19.14 7.52
N GLU A 176 9.24 -18.43 7.29
CA GLU A 176 9.64 -17.34 8.19
C GLU A 176 8.70 -16.15 8.06
N TRP A 177 8.32 -15.80 6.82
CA TRP A 177 7.36 -14.75 6.57
C TRP A 177 5.99 -15.09 7.19
N GLU A 178 5.48 -16.33 7.00
CA GLU A 178 4.22 -16.78 7.59
C GLU A 178 4.23 -16.62 9.11
N LYS A 179 5.29 -17.07 9.76
CA LYS A 179 5.44 -16.94 11.21
C LYS A 179 5.37 -15.49 11.67
N ASP A 180 6.08 -14.60 10.98
CA ASP A 180 6.19 -13.22 11.41
C ASP A 180 4.92 -12.42 11.07
N ILE A 181 4.29 -12.63 9.90
CA ILE A 181 3.05 -11.93 9.51
C ILE A 181 1.86 -12.37 10.37
N THR A 182 1.78 -13.63 10.77
CA THR A 182 0.68 -14.12 11.63
C THR A 182 0.69 -13.52 13.02
N SER A 183 1.82 -12.97 13.47
CA SER A 183 1.92 -12.24 14.74
C SER A 183 1.08 -10.95 14.78
N PHE A 184 0.60 -10.46 13.63
CA PHE A 184 -0.30 -9.30 13.57
C PHE A 184 -1.79 -9.64 13.75
N SER A 185 -2.15 -10.90 13.93
CA SER A 185 -3.55 -11.34 14.03
C SER A 185 -4.33 -10.67 15.16
N GLU A 186 -3.69 -10.39 16.30
CA GLU A 186 -4.32 -9.80 17.49
C GLU A 186 -4.47 -8.26 17.43
N PHE A 187 -3.91 -7.61 16.38
CA PHE A 187 -3.89 -6.15 16.29
C PHE A 187 -5.00 -5.65 15.36
N GLU A 188 -6.15 -5.30 15.94
CA GLU A 188 -7.34 -4.82 15.23
C GLU A 188 -7.11 -3.52 14.44
N ASN A 189 -6.11 -2.74 14.82
CA ASN A 189 -5.72 -1.49 14.16
C ASN A 189 -4.78 -1.69 12.97
N VAL A 190 -4.43 -2.96 12.63
CA VAL A 190 -3.54 -3.30 11.53
C VAL A 190 -4.31 -3.99 10.41
N TYR A 191 -4.20 -3.41 9.22
CA TYR A 191 -4.75 -3.92 7.96
C TYR A 191 -3.62 -4.44 7.06
N CYS A 192 -3.99 -5.13 5.98
CA CYS A 192 -3.03 -5.60 4.99
C CYS A 192 -3.56 -5.34 3.56
N LYS A 193 -2.69 -4.82 2.68
CA LYS A 193 -3.01 -4.66 1.25
C LYS A 193 -2.60 -5.90 0.48
N ILE A 194 -3.56 -6.50 -0.20
CA ILE A 194 -3.33 -7.53 -1.21
C ILE A 194 -3.01 -6.80 -2.52
N SER A 195 -1.72 -6.52 -2.72
CA SER A 195 -1.13 -5.78 -3.83
C SER A 195 0.33 -6.19 -3.98
N GLY A 196 1.01 -5.86 -5.08
CA GLY A 196 2.45 -6.08 -5.26
C GLY A 196 2.91 -7.55 -5.27
N MET A 197 2.00 -8.52 -5.24
CA MET A 197 2.37 -9.95 -5.15
C MET A 197 3.02 -10.46 -6.42
N VAL A 198 2.55 -10.00 -7.57
CA VAL A 198 3.06 -10.44 -8.88
C VAL A 198 4.49 -9.97 -9.12
N THR A 199 4.88 -8.84 -8.52
CA THR A 199 6.23 -8.29 -8.62
C THR A 199 7.22 -8.95 -7.66
N GLU A 200 6.73 -9.59 -6.61
CA GLU A 200 7.54 -10.42 -5.71
C GLU A 200 7.62 -11.90 -6.18
N ALA A 201 6.81 -12.28 -7.17
CA ALA A 201 6.86 -13.58 -7.84
C ALA A 201 7.79 -13.54 -9.07
N ASP A 202 7.96 -14.67 -9.76
CA ASP A 202 8.65 -14.67 -11.06
C ASP A 202 7.80 -13.94 -12.10
N TRP A 203 8.31 -12.86 -12.67
CA TRP A 203 7.54 -11.95 -13.52
C TRP A 203 6.98 -12.61 -14.79
N ASN A 204 7.61 -13.67 -15.25
CA ASN A 204 7.27 -14.33 -16.52
C ASN A 204 6.42 -15.58 -16.33
N THR A 205 6.57 -16.27 -15.20
CA THR A 205 6.05 -17.64 -15.01
C THR A 205 5.10 -17.82 -13.83
N TRP A 206 4.80 -16.76 -13.06
CA TRP A 206 3.90 -16.87 -11.91
C TRP A 206 2.50 -17.36 -12.31
N THR A 207 1.89 -18.10 -11.41
CA THR A 207 0.52 -18.62 -11.50
C THR A 207 -0.27 -18.26 -10.25
N SER A 208 -1.59 -18.38 -10.28
CA SER A 208 -2.45 -18.19 -9.10
C SER A 208 -2.11 -19.15 -7.96
N GLU A 209 -1.64 -20.36 -8.30
CA GLU A 209 -1.21 -21.38 -7.34
C GLU A 209 0.02 -20.94 -6.54
N ASN A 210 0.95 -20.21 -7.17
CA ASN A 210 2.12 -19.64 -6.47
C ASN A 210 1.71 -18.61 -5.42
N LEU A 211 0.64 -17.86 -5.68
CA LEU A 211 0.17 -16.77 -4.81
C LEU A 211 -0.75 -17.27 -3.68
N ARG A 212 -1.44 -18.38 -3.91
CA ARG A 212 -2.48 -18.92 -3.01
C ARG A 212 -2.02 -19.09 -1.55
N PRO A 213 -0.89 -19.72 -1.22
CA PRO A 213 -0.48 -19.89 0.18
C PRO A 213 -0.35 -18.56 0.93
N TYR A 214 0.15 -17.53 0.27
CA TYR A 214 0.32 -16.20 0.85
C TYR A 214 -1.03 -15.52 1.08
N LEU A 215 -1.97 -15.65 0.14
CA LEU A 215 -3.35 -15.15 0.27
C LEU A 215 -4.06 -15.84 1.43
N ASP A 216 -3.99 -17.17 1.51
CA ASP A 216 -4.62 -17.97 2.57
C ASP A 216 -4.10 -17.56 3.96
N THR A 217 -2.78 -17.33 4.09
CA THR A 217 -2.17 -16.85 5.33
C THR A 217 -2.65 -15.46 5.72
N VAL A 218 -2.67 -14.51 4.77
CA VAL A 218 -3.12 -13.14 5.06
C VAL A 218 -4.59 -13.10 5.46
N ILE A 219 -5.44 -13.89 4.79
CA ILE A 219 -6.85 -13.98 5.18
C ILE A 219 -7.02 -14.60 6.57
N LYS A 220 -6.26 -15.64 6.88
CA LYS A 220 -6.27 -16.25 8.22
C LYS A 220 -5.80 -15.26 9.29
N THR A 221 -4.82 -14.41 8.98
CA THR A 221 -4.23 -13.45 9.91
C THR A 221 -5.11 -12.23 10.17
N PHE A 222 -5.60 -11.61 9.09
CA PHE A 222 -6.31 -10.32 9.15
C PHE A 222 -7.83 -10.45 9.01
N ASN A 223 -8.35 -11.67 8.72
CA ASN A 223 -9.72 -11.94 8.27
C ASN A 223 -10.13 -11.07 7.07
N THR A 224 -11.36 -11.24 6.57
CA THR A 224 -11.84 -10.48 5.40
C THR A 224 -12.15 -9.01 5.69
N LYS A 225 -12.14 -8.59 6.96
CA LYS A 225 -12.45 -7.21 7.39
C LYS A 225 -11.24 -6.29 7.48
N ARG A 226 -10.03 -6.84 7.46
CA ARG A 226 -8.79 -6.07 7.60
C ARG A 226 -7.81 -6.26 6.44
N ILE A 227 -8.34 -6.65 5.28
CA ILE A 227 -7.60 -6.74 4.01
C ILE A 227 -8.25 -5.87 2.96
N MET A 228 -7.46 -5.34 2.03
CA MET A 228 -7.98 -4.52 0.95
C MET A 228 -7.24 -4.75 -0.36
N PHE A 229 -7.98 -4.63 -1.48
CA PHE A 229 -7.43 -4.74 -2.82
C PHE A 229 -6.56 -3.55 -3.18
N GLY A 230 -5.42 -3.79 -3.81
CA GLY A 230 -4.57 -2.81 -4.47
C GLY A 230 -3.94 -3.39 -5.74
N SER A 231 -3.81 -2.58 -6.77
CA SER A 231 -3.18 -3.01 -8.02
C SER A 231 -1.66 -2.95 -7.99
N ASP A 232 -1.13 -2.00 -7.25
CA ASP A 232 0.25 -1.57 -7.36
C ASP A 232 0.61 -1.07 -8.78
N TRP A 233 -0.41 -0.53 -9.50
CA TRP A 233 -0.17 0.07 -10.81
C TRP A 233 0.67 1.35 -10.69
N PRO A 234 1.65 1.62 -11.53
CA PRO A 234 2.02 0.84 -12.71
C PRO A 234 3.08 -0.23 -12.44
N VAL A 235 3.53 -0.43 -11.20
CA VAL A 235 4.57 -1.41 -10.85
C VAL A 235 4.15 -2.83 -11.23
N CYS A 236 2.88 -3.17 -11.06
CA CYS A 236 2.34 -4.48 -11.46
C CYS A 236 2.57 -4.82 -12.94
N LEU A 237 2.75 -3.79 -13.82
CA LEU A 237 2.97 -3.99 -15.26
C LEU A 237 4.28 -4.71 -15.60
N LEU A 238 5.18 -4.86 -14.62
CA LEU A 238 6.38 -5.68 -14.74
C LEU A 238 6.04 -7.17 -14.91
N ALA A 239 4.93 -7.62 -14.31
CA ALA A 239 4.59 -9.04 -14.24
C ALA A 239 3.16 -9.37 -14.70
N ALA A 240 2.26 -8.39 -14.75
CA ALA A 240 0.87 -8.57 -15.14
C ALA A 240 0.24 -7.28 -15.64
N SER A 241 -0.74 -7.37 -16.54
CA SER A 241 -1.64 -6.24 -16.76
C SER A 241 -2.53 -6.00 -15.54
N TYR A 242 -3.01 -4.77 -15.37
CA TYR A 242 -4.00 -4.42 -14.34
C TYR A 242 -5.18 -5.40 -14.33
N GLU A 243 -5.72 -5.67 -15.52
CA GLU A 243 -6.85 -6.56 -15.72
C GLU A 243 -6.55 -7.99 -15.26
N LYS A 244 -5.38 -8.54 -15.65
CA LYS A 244 -4.96 -9.90 -15.24
C LYS A 244 -4.87 -10.00 -13.71
N TRP A 245 -4.26 -9.01 -13.05
CA TRP A 245 -4.16 -9.00 -11.60
C TRP A 245 -5.53 -8.92 -10.92
N LEU A 246 -6.38 -7.97 -11.33
CA LEU A 246 -7.73 -7.83 -10.80
C LEU A 246 -8.54 -9.11 -10.97
N GLN A 247 -8.52 -9.74 -12.15
CA GLN A 247 -9.23 -11.00 -12.42
C GLN A 247 -8.71 -12.14 -11.56
N THR A 248 -7.39 -12.26 -11.38
CA THR A 248 -6.78 -13.28 -10.51
C THR A 248 -7.32 -13.17 -9.09
N VAL A 249 -7.36 -11.96 -8.54
CA VAL A 249 -7.87 -11.72 -7.19
C VAL A 249 -9.38 -11.93 -7.11
N GLN A 250 -10.15 -11.49 -8.12
CA GLN A 250 -11.59 -11.73 -8.18
C GLN A 250 -11.91 -13.23 -8.23
N GLN A 251 -11.14 -14.01 -8.98
CA GLN A 251 -11.31 -15.46 -9.03
C GLN A 251 -11.01 -16.11 -7.67
N TYR A 252 -9.95 -15.68 -6.98
CA TYR A 252 -9.63 -16.18 -5.66
C TYR A 252 -10.79 -15.93 -4.66
N PHE A 253 -11.36 -14.70 -4.67
CA PHE A 253 -12.46 -14.33 -3.79
C PHE A 253 -13.84 -14.81 -4.24
N SER A 254 -13.98 -15.48 -5.38
CA SER A 254 -15.28 -15.89 -5.94
C SER A 254 -16.07 -16.86 -5.04
N GLY A 255 -15.38 -17.60 -4.17
CA GLY A 255 -15.99 -18.52 -3.19
C GLY A 255 -16.40 -17.86 -1.86
N PHE A 256 -16.06 -16.60 -1.64
CA PHE A 256 -16.42 -15.85 -0.43
C PHE A 256 -17.84 -15.26 -0.56
N SER A 257 -18.45 -14.95 0.57
CA SER A 257 -19.77 -14.29 0.57
C SER A 257 -19.71 -12.93 -0.12
N LYS A 258 -20.86 -12.43 -0.60
CA LYS A 258 -20.96 -11.10 -1.22
C LYS A 258 -20.46 -9.98 -0.31
N ASN A 259 -20.77 -10.05 0.99
CA ASN A 259 -20.34 -9.05 1.95
C ASN A 259 -18.81 -9.05 2.12
N GLU A 260 -18.18 -10.22 2.21
CA GLU A 260 -16.72 -10.33 2.30
C GLU A 260 -16.03 -9.80 1.04
N GLN A 261 -16.60 -10.08 -0.14
CA GLN A 261 -16.09 -9.50 -1.38
C GLN A 261 -16.26 -7.99 -1.41
N GLU A 262 -17.40 -7.43 -0.99
CA GLU A 262 -17.65 -5.99 -0.90
C GLU A 262 -16.70 -5.31 0.10
N ASP A 263 -16.47 -5.92 1.26
CA ASP A 263 -15.52 -5.44 2.25
C ASP A 263 -14.11 -5.38 1.65
N PHE A 264 -13.64 -6.47 1.07
CA PHE A 264 -12.31 -6.57 0.49
C PHE A 264 -12.08 -5.61 -0.70
N PHE A 265 -13.01 -5.56 -1.66
CA PHE A 265 -12.83 -4.76 -2.86
C PHE A 265 -13.13 -3.27 -2.67
N SER A 266 -13.76 -2.86 -1.58
CA SER A 266 -14.17 -1.46 -1.39
C SER A 266 -14.35 -1.04 0.08
N GLY A 267 -15.11 -1.80 0.86
CA GLY A 267 -15.57 -1.41 2.20
C GLY A 267 -14.41 -1.11 3.14
N ASN A 268 -13.44 -2.01 3.20
CA ASN A 268 -12.28 -1.88 4.10
C ASN A 268 -11.41 -0.67 3.74
N ALA A 269 -11.17 -0.41 2.45
CA ALA A 269 -10.42 0.76 2.03
C ALA A 269 -11.15 2.06 2.39
N LYS A 270 -12.48 2.11 2.19
CA LYS A 270 -13.32 3.25 2.59
C LYS A 270 -13.27 3.52 4.09
N GLN A 271 -13.42 2.47 4.89
CA GLN A 271 -13.40 2.57 6.36
C GLN A 271 -12.01 2.96 6.89
N PHE A 272 -10.97 2.35 6.34
CA PHE A 272 -9.60 2.58 6.78
C PHE A 272 -9.16 4.01 6.50
N TYR A 273 -9.33 4.47 5.25
CA TYR A 273 -8.88 5.78 4.77
C TYR A 273 -9.96 6.88 4.91
N ASN A 274 -11.15 6.56 5.38
CA ASN A 274 -12.27 7.52 5.44
C ASN A 274 -12.51 8.21 4.09
N LEU A 275 -12.79 7.39 3.03
CA LEU A 275 -12.99 7.83 1.64
C LEU A 275 -14.43 8.28 1.35
#